data_e44708890623c4815c4e43e14bc60049
#
_entry.id   e44708890623c4815c4e43e14bc60049
#
_cell.length_a   1.000
_cell.length_b   1.000
_cell.length_c   1.000
_cell.angle_alpha   90.00
_cell.angle_beta   90.00
_cell.angle_gamma   90.00
#
_symmetry.space_group_name_H-M   'P 1'
#
loop_
_entity.id
_entity.type
_entity.pdbx_description
1 polymer ?
#
loop_
_entity_poly.entity_id
_entity_poly.type
_entity_poly.pdbx_seq_one_letter_code
_entity_poly.pdbx_strand_id
1 'polypeptide(L)'
;MKASFIRKTILVSLAALLCMLSLASCKATLKPGENGLYDSQNKITYSHASTVYEATALVKEYGKLAVTDKESYALYTIPGMDPTEMLATEDYNIVYAEGVAMPTLLEMAPTVLRICVDGSETVREIHMMDNAVAIASLVNAFTTGKSLSYPAGSPLRSYKARFESTQYPGFYYTLTYVEYAEDVKIDGENYGRYFLRSAFEDIFVPVGDEIHKALGYTD
;
A
#
# COMPACT_ATOMS: atom_id res chain seq x y z
N MET A 1 -26.22 -51.26 25.75
CA MET A 1 -24.99 -51.09 24.95
C MET A 1 -25.00 -49.92 23.95
N LYS A 2 -26.10 -49.50 23.33
CA LYS A 2 -26.16 -48.40 22.34
C LYS A 2 -25.84 -47.00 22.90
N ALA A 3 -26.27 -46.67 24.15
CA ALA A 3 -26.08 -45.33 24.73
C ALA A 3 -24.59 -45.01 25.05
N SER A 4 -23.79 -45.99 25.41
CA SER A 4 -22.37 -45.80 25.72
C SER A 4 -21.54 -45.52 24.46
N PHE A 5 -21.91 -46.10 23.33
CA PHE A 5 -21.22 -45.91 22.05
C PHE A 5 -21.46 -44.47 21.53
N ILE A 6 -22.69 -44.01 21.57
CA ILE A 6 -23.07 -42.62 21.12
C ILE A 6 -22.34 -41.58 21.94
N ARG A 7 -22.25 -41.73 23.27
CA ARG A 7 -21.50 -40.77 24.12
C ARG A 7 -20.00 -40.70 23.78
N LYS A 8 -19.36 -41.86 23.49
CA LYS A 8 -17.94 -41.88 23.10
C LYS A 8 -17.71 -41.19 21.76
N THR A 9 -18.61 -41.39 20.80
CA THR A 9 -18.50 -40.80 19.45
C THR A 9 -18.68 -39.27 19.54
N ILE A 10 -19.62 -38.77 20.32
CA ILE A 10 -19.83 -37.32 20.54
C ILE A 10 -18.61 -36.69 21.25
N LEU A 11 -18.03 -37.35 22.23
CA LEU A 11 -16.85 -36.84 22.94
C LEU A 11 -15.61 -36.74 22.02
N VAL A 12 -15.41 -37.73 21.16
CA VAL A 12 -14.29 -37.72 20.17
C VAL A 12 -14.49 -36.62 19.12
N SER A 13 -15.74 -36.44 18.63
CA SER A 13 -16.05 -35.39 17.67
C SER A 13 -15.87 -33.99 18.26
N LEU A 14 -16.26 -33.80 19.54
CA LEU A 14 -16.10 -32.53 20.24
C LEU A 14 -14.63 -32.21 20.52
N ALA A 15 -13.83 -33.21 20.89
CA ALA A 15 -12.38 -33.07 21.10
C ALA A 15 -11.67 -32.74 19.78
N ALA A 16 -12.03 -33.39 18.65
CA ALA A 16 -11.49 -33.08 17.34
C ALA A 16 -11.85 -31.65 16.89
N LEU A 17 -13.08 -31.19 17.15
CA LEU A 17 -13.52 -29.84 16.86
C LEU A 17 -12.78 -28.80 17.72
N LEU A 18 -12.59 -29.06 19.01
CA LEU A 18 -11.78 -28.21 19.89
C LEU A 18 -10.30 -28.16 19.47
N CYS A 19 -9.71 -29.28 19.04
CA CYS A 19 -8.35 -29.29 18.50
C CYS A 19 -8.23 -28.49 17.20
N MET A 20 -9.21 -28.57 16.30
CA MET A 20 -9.22 -27.75 15.08
C MET A 20 -9.40 -26.25 15.38
N LEU A 21 -10.16 -25.88 16.40
CA LEU A 21 -10.33 -24.49 16.83
C LEU A 21 -9.08 -23.92 17.51
N SER A 22 -8.29 -24.78 18.19
CA SER A 22 -7.02 -24.34 18.83
C SER A 22 -5.89 -24.16 17.79
N LEU A 23 -5.92 -24.87 16.66
CA LEU A 23 -4.97 -24.69 15.58
C LEU A 23 -5.19 -23.41 14.77
N ALA A 24 -6.41 -22.85 14.80
CA ALA A 24 -6.73 -21.60 14.10
C ALA A 24 -6.25 -20.33 14.82
N SER A 25 -5.64 -20.45 16.01
CA SER A 25 -5.22 -19.31 16.84
C SER A 25 -3.70 -19.12 16.97
N CYS A 26 -2.88 -19.95 16.32
CA CYS A 26 -1.43 -19.72 16.36
C CYS A 26 -1.10 -18.56 15.38
N LYS A 27 -0.86 -17.38 15.94
CA LYS A 27 -0.27 -16.26 15.19
C LYS A 27 1.15 -16.64 14.80
N ALA A 28 1.54 -16.30 13.55
CA ALA A 28 2.90 -16.55 13.09
C ALA A 28 3.92 -15.79 13.96
N THR A 29 5.00 -16.44 14.31
CA THR A 29 6.14 -15.80 14.96
C THR A 29 7.15 -15.44 13.90
N LEU A 30 7.28 -14.15 13.63
CA LEU A 30 8.23 -13.61 12.68
C LEU A 30 9.57 -13.36 13.38
N LYS A 31 10.64 -13.50 12.63
CA LYS A 31 12.01 -13.22 13.10
C LYS A 31 12.71 -12.31 12.11
N PRO A 32 13.66 -11.46 12.54
CA PRO A 32 14.56 -10.80 11.61
C PRO A 32 15.31 -11.85 10.79
N GLY A 33 15.31 -11.70 9.49
CA GLY A 33 16.09 -12.49 8.52
C GLY A 33 17.23 -11.65 7.95
N GLU A 34 18.12 -12.27 7.18
CA GLU A 34 19.24 -11.55 6.51
C GLU A 34 18.75 -10.42 5.60
N ASN A 35 17.60 -10.63 4.90
CA ASN A 35 17.08 -9.71 3.90
C ASN A 35 15.65 -9.23 4.21
N GLY A 36 15.17 -9.35 5.45
CA GLY A 36 13.80 -8.95 5.79
C GLY A 36 13.23 -9.70 6.98
N LEU A 37 11.95 -10.06 6.90
CA LEU A 37 11.18 -10.71 7.95
C LEU A 37 10.98 -12.18 7.62
N TYR A 38 11.40 -13.09 8.47
CA TYR A 38 11.27 -14.53 8.25
C TYR A 38 10.11 -15.13 9.06
N ASP A 39 9.16 -15.74 8.37
CA ASP A 39 8.11 -16.57 8.95
C ASP A 39 8.59 -18.02 9.03
N SER A 40 8.95 -18.45 10.24
CA SER A 40 9.49 -19.79 10.49
C SER A 40 8.43 -20.91 10.35
N GLN A 41 7.14 -20.59 10.42
CA GLN A 41 6.05 -21.58 10.27
C GLN A 41 5.82 -21.91 8.79
N ASN A 42 5.73 -20.88 7.95
CA ASN A 42 5.48 -21.03 6.53
C ASN A 42 6.77 -21.07 5.69
N LYS A 43 7.93 -20.81 6.30
CA LYS A 43 9.25 -20.74 5.65
C LYS A 43 9.32 -19.68 4.56
N ILE A 44 8.70 -18.54 4.82
CA ILE A 44 8.62 -17.41 3.89
C ILE A 44 9.49 -16.28 4.42
N THR A 45 10.28 -15.67 3.55
CA THR A 45 10.97 -14.39 3.80
C THR A 45 10.20 -13.29 3.13
N TYR A 46 9.87 -12.24 3.89
CA TYR A 46 9.21 -11.02 3.39
C TYR A 46 10.20 -9.88 3.37
N SER A 47 10.20 -9.12 2.29
CA SER A 47 10.94 -7.87 2.13
C SER A 47 10.00 -6.68 2.22
N HIS A 48 10.50 -5.52 2.66
CA HIS A 48 9.74 -4.29 2.61
C HIS A 48 9.60 -3.80 1.16
N ALA A 49 8.37 -3.48 0.77
CA ALA A 49 8.14 -2.79 -0.49
C ALA A 49 8.59 -1.33 -0.41
N SER A 50 8.73 -0.72 -1.58
CA SER A 50 8.87 0.75 -1.67
C SER A 50 7.67 1.43 -1.00
N THR A 51 7.89 2.59 -0.39
CA THR A 51 6.84 3.40 0.26
C THR A 51 5.79 3.95 -0.71
N VAL A 52 5.94 3.71 -2.00
CA VAL A 52 4.87 3.99 -2.99
C VAL A 52 3.71 3.00 -2.87
N TYR A 53 3.91 1.82 -2.27
CA TYR A 53 2.83 0.84 -2.06
C TYR A 53 2.28 0.95 -0.66
N GLU A 54 0.97 1.16 -0.55
CA GLU A 54 0.26 1.36 0.70
C GLU A 54 -0.98 0.47 0.76
N ALA A 55 -1.14 -0.33 1.81
CA ALA A 55 -2.29 -1.21 1.96
C ALA A 55 -3.60 -0.41 2.03
N THR A 56 -4.66 -0.92 1.39
CA THR A 56 -5.98 -0.27 1.43
C THR A 56 -6.64 -0.37 2.79
N ALA A 57 -6.39 -1.48 3.51
CA ALA A 57 -6.87 -1.71 4.86
C ALA A 57 -6.06 -2.82 5.55
N LEU A 58 -6.13 -2.87 6.87
CA LEU A 58 -5.61 -3.94 7.70
C LEU A 58 -6.79 -4.79 8.19
N VAL A 59 -6.79 -6.10 7.88
CA VAL A 59 -7.94 -6.97 8.20
C VAL A 59 -7.73 -7.71 9.51
N LYS A 60 -6.68 -8.51 9.59
CA LYS A 60 -6.41 -9.39 10.73
C LYS A 60 -4.92 -9.42 11.01
N GLU A 61 -4.55 -9.38 12.29
CA GLU A 61 -3.18 -9.61 12.69
C GLU A 61 -2.74 -11.03 12.26
N TYR A 62 -1.72 -11.07 11.42
CA TYR A 62 -1.11 -12.31 10.93
C TYR A 62 -0.09 -12.84 11.91
N GLY A 63 0.77 -11.97 12.44
CA GLY A 63 1.81 -12.32 13.37
C GLY A 63 2.54 -11.11 13.93
N LYS A 64 3.46 -11.35 14.84
CA LYS A 64 4.31 -10.32 15.44
C LYS A 64 5.77 -10.62 15.21
N LEU A 65 6.52 -9.58 14.85
CA LEU A 65 7.96 -9.56 14.85
C LEU A 65 8.45 -8.99 16.19
N ALA A 66 9.13 -9.79 16.99
CA ALA A 66 9.85 -9.28 18.15
C ALA A 66 11.14 -8.61 17.67
N VAL A 67 11.27 -7.32 17.93
CA VAL A 67 12.48 -6.53 17.59
C VAL A 67 13.40 -6.47 18.81
N THR A 68 12.80 -6.32 19.99
CA THR A 68 13.48 -6.41 21.29
C THR A 68 12.57 -7.16 22.26
N ASP A 69 13.03 -7.40 23.48
CA ASP A 69 12.20 -8.01 24.55
C ASP A 69 10.96 -7.16 24.90
N LYS A 70 10.88 -5.92 24.43
CA LYS A 70 9.82 -4.96 24.76
C LYS A 70 9.09 -4.40 23.54
N GLU A 71 9.66 -4.51 22.35
CA GLU A 71 9.11 -3.93 21.12
C GLU A 71 8.80 -5.02 20.11
N SER A 72 7.60 -4.99 19.56
CA SER A 72 7.17 -5.89 18.49
C SER A 72 6.38 -5.12 17.45
N TYR A 73 6.63 -5.43 16.18
CA TYR A 73 5.80 -4.97 15.06
C TYR A 73 4.76 -6.03 14.72
N ALA A 74 3.51 -5.62 14.59
CA ALA A 74 2.46 -6.50 14.09
C ALA A 74 2.41 -6.44 12.57
N LEU A 75 2.21 -7.60 11.93
CA LEU A 75 1.87 -7.70 10.53
C LEU A 75 0.41 -8.12 10.39
N TYR A 76 -0.23 -7.59 9.35
CA TYR A 76 -1.65 -7.74 9.09
C TYR A 76 -1.89 -8.30 7.68
N THR A 77 -2.96 -9.06 7.54
CA THR A 77 -3.47 -9.46 6.23
C THR A 77 -4.13 -8.28 5.54
N ILE A 78 -4.03 -8.26 4.21
CA ILE A 78 -4.55 -7.21 3.34
C ILE A 78 -5.78 -7.76 2.61
N PRO A 79 -6.85 -6.96 2.39
CA PRO A 79 -8.04 -7.43 1.67
C PRO A 79 -7.69 -7.97 0.28
N GLY A 80 -8.18 -9.17 -0.05
CA GLY A 80 -8.01 -9.77 -1.37
C GLY A 80 -6.60 -10.24 -1.73
N MET A 81 -5.63 -10.15 -0.79
CA MET A 81 -4.26 -10.61 -1.00
C MET A 81 -4.01 -11.92 -0.24
N ASP A 82 -3.20 -12.80 -0.83
CA ASP A 82 -2.73 -14.01 -0.15
C ASP A 82 -1.68 -13.61 0.91
N PRO A 83 -1.87 -13.95 2.18
CA PRO A 83 -0.90 -13.62 3.22
C PRO A 83 0.46 -14.31 3.04
N THR A 84 0.55 -15.37 2.22
CA THR A 84 1.82 -15.98 1.84
C THR A 84 2.59 -15.18 0.78
N GLU A 85 1.94 -14.22 0.14
CA GLU A 85 2.53 -13.32 -0.85
C GLU A 85 2.73 -11.92 -0.30
N MET A 86 1.72 -11.36 0.39
CA MET A 86 1.76 -9.97 0.87
C MET A 86 1.10 -9.80 2.23
N LEU A 87 1.73 -8.98 3.06
CA LEU A 87 1.23 -8.51 4.35
C LEU A 87 1.46 -7.00 4.45
N ALA A 88 0.91 -6.37 5.47
CA ALA A 88 1.15 -4.97 5.79
C ALA A 88 1.57 -4.78 7.25
N THR A 89 2.34 -3.73 7.50
CA THR A 89 2.62 -3.23 8.85
C THR A 89 1.42 -2.43 9.38
N GLU A 90 1.42 -2.09 10.65
CA GLU A 90 0.41 -1.21 11.26
C GLU A 90 0.39 0.22 10.66
N ASP A 91 1.48 0.64 10.02
CA ASP A 91 1.57 1.89 9.25
C ASP A 91 1.15 1.74 7.78
N TYR A 92 0.47 0.65 7.43
CA TYR A 92 0.00 0.32 6.08
C TYR A 92 1.11 0.08 5.04
N ASN A 93 2.39 0.04 5.44
CA ASN A 93 3.48 -0.29 4.53
C ASN A 93 3.41 -1.77 4.12
N ILE A 94 3.60 -2.06 2.84
CA ILE A 94 3.56 -3.41 2.30
C ILE A 94 4.87 -4.13 2.60
N VAL A 95 4.75 -5.40 2.98
CA VAL A 95 5.83 -6.39 2.92
C VAL A 95 5.39 -7.54 2.02
N TYR A 96 6.29 -8.02 1.17
CA TYR A 96 6.00 -9.04 0.17
C TYR A 96 7.01 -10.20 0.23
N ALA A 97 6.53 -11.41 -0.09
CA ALA A 97 7.35 -12.61 -0.06
C ALA A 97 8.43 -12.58 -1.14
N GLU A 98 9.57 -13.20 -0.86
CA GLU A 98 10.65 -13.36 -1.82
C GLU A 98 10.14 -14.07 -3.08
N GLY A 99 10.48 -13.50 -4.25
CA GLY A 99 10.00 -13.98 -5.56
C GLY A 99 8.69 -13.37 -6.04
N VAL A 100 7.96 -12.62 -5.20
CA VAL A 100 6.80 -11.83 -5.63
C VAL A 100 7.29 -10.52 -6.25
N ALA A 101 6.82 -10.22 -7.46
CA ALA A 101 7.11 -8.95 -8.12
C ALA A 101 6.02 -7.93 -7.80
N MET A 102 6.43 -6.73 -7.34
CA MET A 102 5.51 -5.62 -7.18
C MET A 102 5.22 -4.97 -8.56
N PRO A 103 3.95 -4.74 -8.92
CA PRO A 103 3.60 -4.17 -10.21
C PRO A 103 4.00 -2.69 -10.28
N THR A 104 4.48 -2.23 -11.41
CA THR A 104 4.64 -0.79 -11.68
C THR A 104 3.29 -0.08 -11.71
N LEU A 105 3.28 1.25 -11.64
CA LEU A 105 2.05 2.04 -11.77
C LEU A 105 1.31 1.75 -13.09
N LEU A 106 2.07 1.54 -14.18
CA LEU A 106 1.49 1.22 -15.49
C LEU A 106 0.85 -0.18 -15.50
N GLU A 107 1.53 -1.19 -14.92
CA GLU A 107 1.01 -2.56 -14.82
C GLU A 107 -0.20 -2.66 -13.91
N MET A 108 -0.31 -1.82 -12.90
CA MET A 108 -1.51 -1.74 -12.05
C MET A 108 -2.74 -1.32 -12.85
N ALA A 109 -2.59 -0.58 -13.95
CA ALA A 109 -3.71 -0.06 -14.75
C ALA A 109 -4.81 0.57 -13.87
N PRO A 110 -4.51 1.62 -13.10
CA PRO A 110 -5.45 2.18 -12.13
C PRO A 110 -6.70 2.75 -12.79
N THR A 111 -7.83 2.55 -12.13
CA THR A 111 -9.14 3.02 -12.58
C THR A 111 -9.73 4.12 -11.70
N VAL A 112 -9.17 4.33 -10.52
CA VAL A 112 -9.57 5.37 -9.58
C VAL A 112 -8.32 6.07 -9.04
N LEU A 113 -8.40 7.37 -8.86
CA LEU A 113 -7.42 8.18 -8.15
C LEU A 113 -8.09 8.86 -6.96
N ARG A 114 -7.60 8.56 -5.75
CA ARG A 114 -8.03 9.21 -4.51
C ARG A 114 -7.03 10.29 -4.13
N ILE A 115 -7.53 11.49 -3.94
CA ILE A 115 -6.73 12.64 -3.51
C ILE A 115 -6.95 12.83 -2.02
N CYS A 116 -5.86 12.78 -1.27
CA CYS A 116 -5.90 12.77 0.18
C CYS A 116 -5.01 13.85 0.79
N VAL A 117 -5.38 14.32 1.96
CA VAL A 117 -4.57 15.18 2.83
C VAL A 117 -4.01 14.34 3.95
N ASP A 118 -2.70 14.41 4.17
CA ASP A 118 -2.07 13.84 5.36
C ASP A 118 -2.35 14.75 6.56
N GLY A 119 -3.10 14.23 7.53
CA GLY A 119 -3.20 14.81 8.86
C GLY A 119 -2.13 14.24 9.79
N SER A 120 -2.03 14.78 11.00
CA SER A 120 -1.05 14.32 11.99
C SER A 120 -1.23 12.85 12.42
N GLU A 121 -2.45 12.32 12.32
CA GLU A 121 -2.80 10.95 12.75
C GLU A 121 -3.61 10.18 11.72
N THR A 122 -4.14 10.85 10.69
CA THR A 122 -5.04 10.22 9.71
C THR A 122 -4.84 10.80 8.32
N VAL A 123 -4.94 9.92 7.32
CA VAL A 123 -5.05 10.32 5.92
C VAL A 123 -6.53 10.49 5.60
N ARG A 124 -6.94 11.68 5.16
CA ARG A 124 -8.33 11.97 4.80
C ARG A 124 -8.47 12.17 3.30
N GLU A 125 -9.31 11.36 2.67
CA GLU A 125 -9.74 11.57 1.28
C GLU A 125 -10.55 12.87 1.19
N ILE A 126 -10.19 13.71 0.22
CA ILE A 126 -10.88 14.97 -0.08
C ILE A 126 -11.56 14.94 -1.45
N HIS A 127 -11.09 14.10 -2.36
CA HIS A 127 -11.69 13.92 -3.67
C HIS A 127 -11.38 12.53 -4.25
N MET A 128 -12.30 12.01 -5.05
CA MET A 128 -12.14 10.78 -5.82
C MET A 128 -12.39 11.08 -7.29
N MET A 129 -11.46 10.70 -8.15
CA MET A 129 -11.53 10.84 -9.60
C MET A 129 -11.56 9.46 -10.25
N ASP A 130 -12.56 9.25 -11.14
CA ASP A 130 -12.75 8.01 -11.92
C ASP A 130 -12.70 8.26 -13.43
N ASN A 131 -12.27 9.46 -13.84
CA ASN A 131 -12.09 9.80 -15.25
C ASN A 131 -10.89 9.04 -15.83
N ALA A 132 -11.17 7.98 -16.59
CA ALA A 132 -10.15 7.11 -17.15
C ALA A 132 -9.12 7.84 -18.03
N VAL A 133 -9.52 8.87 -18.77
CA VAL A 133 -8.62 9.65 -19.63
C VAL A 133 -7.65 10.48 -18.79
N ALA A 134 -8.14 11.15 -17.74
CA ALA A 134 -7.32 11.93 -16.84
C ALA A 134 -6.34 11.05 -16.05
N ILE A 135 -6.81 9.90 -15.56
CA ILE A 135 -5.95 8.94 -14.86
C ILE A 135 -4.85 8.40 -15.80
N ALA A 136 -5.22 8.00 -17.02
CA ALA A 136 -4.26 7.52 -18.01
C ALA A 136 -3.22 8.59 -18.39
N SER A 137 -3.62 9.86 -18.50
CA SER A 137 -2.72 11.00 -18.73
C SER A 137 -1.69 11.12 -17.61
N LEU A 138 -2.12 11.08 -16.34
CA LEU A 138 -1.24 11.15 -15.17
C LEU A 138 -0.27 9.96 -15.09
N VAL A 139 -0.80 8.73 -15.30
CA VAL A 139 0.02 7.50 -15.33
C VAL A 139 1.08 7.58 -16.42
N ASN A 140 0.69 7.97 -17.64
CA ASN A 140 1.61 8.11 -18.75
C ASN A 140 2.68 9.17 -18.47
N ALA A 141 2.28 10.35 -17.99
CA ALA A 141 3.22 11.40 -17.62
C ALA A 141 4.24 10.93 -16.58
N PHE A 142 3.78 10.21 -15.53
CA PHE A 142 4.67 9.70 -14.49
C PHE A 142 5.63 8.62 -15.02
N THR A 143 5.15 7.69 -15.85
CA THR A 143 5.93 6.51 -16.28
C THR A 143 6.86 6.79 -17.45
N THR A 144 6.53 7.77 -18.30
CA THR A 144 7.34 8.09 -19.51
C THR A 144 7.99 9.47 -19.45
N GLY A 145 7.56 10.31 -18.49
CA GLY A 145 8.09 11.66 -18.32
C GLY A 145 9.55 11.67 -17.87
N LYS A 146 10.27 12.71 -18.26
CA LYS A 146 11.65 12.94 -17.77
C LYS A 146 11.56 13.43 -16.32
N SER A 147 12.24 12.73 -15.42
CA SER A 147 12.40 13.21 -14.04
C SER A 147 13.26 14.48 -14.03
N LEU A 148 12.80 15.48 -13.31
CA LEU A 148 13.45 16.78 -13.14
C LEU A 148 14.06 16.87 -11.73
N SER A 149 15.02 17.74 -11.56
CA SER A 149 15.48 18.14 -10.22
C SER A 149 14.39 18.93 -9.49
N TYR A 150 14.35 18.80 -8.17
CA TYR A 150 13.38 19.56 -7.37
C TYR A 150 13.62 21.05 -7.52
N PRO A 151 12.58 21.84 -7.84
CA PRO A 151 12.69 23.28 -7.93
C PRO A 151 12.98 23.90 -6.55
N ALA A 152 13.65 25.02 -6.56
CA ALA A 152 13.81 25.83 -5.37
C ALA A 152 12.46 26.42 -4.94
N GLY A 153 12.18 26.43 -3.64
CA GLY A 153 10.95 26.98 -3.06
C GLY A 153 9.97 25.93 -2.54
N SER A 154 9.00 26.41 -1.81
CA SER A 154 7.94 25.55 -1.24
C SER A 154 6.75 25.46 -2.18
N PRO A 155 6.13 24.31 -2.33
CA PRO A 155 4.88 24.20 -3.07
C PRO A 155 3.75 24.99 -2.41
N LEU A 156 2.84 25.49 -3.23
CA LEU A 156 1.60 26.10 -2.78
C LEU A 156 0.68 25.07 -2.11
N ARG A 157 0.60 23.87 -2.70
CA ARG A 157 -0.22 22.75 -2.23
C ARG A 157 0.49 21.42 -2.45
N SER A 158 0.18 20.47 -1.57
CA SER A 158 0.68 19.10 -1.69
C SER A 158 -0.40 18.14 -1.21
N TYR A 159 -0.66 17.09 -1.99
CA TYR A 159 -1.67 16.06 -1.70
C TYR A 159 -1.09 14.69 -1.95
N LYS A 160 -1.52 13.72 -1.16
CA LYS A 160 -1.28 12.32 -1.44
C LYS A 160 -2.22 11.87 -2.56
N ALA A 161 -1.68 11.32 -3.63
CA ALA A 161 -2.38 10.79 -4.79
C ALA A 161 -2.30 9.26 -4.76
N ARG A 162 -3.39 8.58 -4.39
CA ARG A 162 -3.50 7.13 -4.29
C ARG A 162 -4.17 6.57 -5.52
N PHE A 163 -3.42 5.89 -6.36
CA PHE A 163 -3.91 5.19 -7.54
C PHE A 163 -4.41 3.80 -7.14
N GLU A 164 -5.67 3.52 -7.43
CA GLU A 164 -6.37 2.28 -7.10
C GLU A 164 -6.64 1.46 -8.34
N SER A 165 -6.42 0.14 -8.26
CA SER A 165 -6.66 -0.80 -9.34
C SER A 165 -7.59 -1.92 -8.90
N THR A 166 -8.49 -2.32 -9.79
CA THR A 166 -9.32 -3.52 -9.58
C THR A 166 -8.54 -4.81 -9.70
N GLN A 167 -7.37 -4.80 -10.35
CA GLN A 167 -6.49 -5.95 -10.46
C GLN A 167 -5.69 -6.20 -9.17
N TYR A 168 -5.44 -5.14 -8.40
CA TYR A 168 -4.70 -5.16 -7.14
C TYR A 168 -5.49 -4.47 -6.02
N PRO A 169 -6.62 -5.04 -5.59
CA PRO A 169 -7.56 -4.36 -4.69
C PRO A 169 -6.99 -4.16 -3.27
N GLY A 170 -5.90 -4.85 -2.94
CA GLY A 170 -5.31 -4.84 -1.59
C GLY A 170 -4.42 -3.63 -1.31
N PHE A 171 -3.95 -2.89 -2.33
CA PHE A 171 -3.05 -1.77 -2.12
C PHE A 171 -3.19 -0.67 -3.16
N TYR A 172 -2.74 0.52 -2.79
CA TYR A 172 -2.60 1.70 -3.64
C TYR A 172 -1.17 1.82 -4.14
N TYR A 173 -1.01 2.43 -5.33
CA TYR A 173 0.26 3.07 -5.71
C TYR A 173 0.15 4.55 -5.32
N THR A 174 0.98 4.99 -4.39
CA THR A 174 0.86 6.30 -3.76
C THR A 174 1.98 7.23 -4.21
N LEU A 175 1.59 8.37 -4.76
CA LEU A 175 2.48 9.46 -5.14
C LEU A 175 2.10 10.72 -4.38
N THR A 176 2.95 11.74 -4.46
CA THR A 176 2.64 13.08 -4.00
C THR A 176 2.34 13.97 -5.20
N TYR A 177 1.14 14.54 -5.26
CA TYR A 177 0.84 15.66 -6.15
C TYR A 177 1.33 16.94 -5.50
N VAL A 178 2.00 17.77 -6.30
CA VAL A 178 2.59 19.04 -5.85
C VAL A 178 2.17 20.12 -6.84
N GLU A 179 1.72 21.25 -6.31
CA GLU A 179 1.34 22.43 -7.07
C GLU A 179 2.16 23.64 -6.59
N TYR A 180 2.72 24.38 -7.52
CA TYR A 180 3.42 25.66 -7.28
C TYR A 180 2.54 26.84 -7.62
N ALA A 181 2.80 27.99 -6.99
CA ALA A 181 2.04 29.24 -7.24
C ALA A 181 2.25 29.78 -8.68
N GLU A 182 3.45 29.55 -9.20
CA GLU A 182 3.87 30.01 -10.53
C GLU A 182 4.49 28.83 -11.32
N ASP A 183 4.63 29.03 -12.63
CA ASP A 183 5.31 28.08 -13.49
C ASP A 183 6.76 27.86 -13.06
N VAL A 184 7.11 26.58 -12.91
CA VAL A 184 8.45 26.14 -12.55
C VAL A 184 9.35 26.19 -13.79
N LYS A 185 10.50 26.86 -13.65
CA LYS A 185 11.53 26.92 -14.68
C LYS A 185 12.80 26.23 -14.19
N ILE A 186 13.26 25.28 -14.99
CA ILE A 186 14.52 24.55 -14.74
C ILE A 186 15.37 24.69 -16.00
N ASP A 187 16.61 25.14 -15.86
CA ASP A 187 17.54 25.36 -16.95
C ASP A 187 16.99 26.25 -18.09
N GLY A 188 16.05 27.16 -17.76
CA GLY A 188 15.40 28.08 -18.70
C GLY A 188 14.18 27.51 -19.39
N GLU A 189 13.88 26.26 -19.26
CA GLU A 189 12.65 25.59 -19.76
C GLU A 189 11.49 25.74 -18.77
N ASN A 190 10.28 25.97 -19.30
CA ASN A 190 9.05 26.05 -18.51
C ASN A 190 8.36 24.69 -18.45
N TYR A 191 8.09 24.20 -17.24
CA TYR A 191 7.45 22.91 -16.97
C TYR A 191 6.04 23.01 -16.38
N GLY A 192 5.46 24.22 -16.30
CA GLY A 192 4.17 24.45 -15.66
C GLY A 192 4.24 24.44 -14.15
N ARG A 193 3.08 24.21 -13.51
CA ARG A 193 2.92 24.33 -12.04
C ARG A 193 2.61 23.03 -11.34
N TYR A 194 2.27 21.96 -12.07
CA TYR A 194 1.71 20.72 -11.54
C TYR A 194 2.68 19.56 -11.71
N PHE A 195 2.92 18.79 -10.65
CA PHE A 195 3.88 17.71 -10.68
C PHE A 195 3.39 16.50 -9.90
N LEU A 196 3.81 15.31 -10.30
CA LEU A 196 3.79 14.10 -9.49
C LEU A 196 5.21 13.75 -9.02
N ARG A 197 5.29 13.30 -7.77
CA ARG A 197 6.53 13.00 -7.10
C ARG A 197 6.47 11.64 -6.43
N SER A 198 7.53 10.82 -6.63
CA SER A 198 7.89 9.71 -5.77
C SER A 198 9.13 10.10 -4.98
N ALA A 199 8.98 10.29 -3.67
CA ALA A 199 10.13 10.65 -2.83
C ALA A 199 11.12 9.49 -2.67
N PHE A 200 10.65 8.25 -2.82
CA PHE A 200 11.47 7.06 -2.68
C PHE A 200 12.33 6.79 -3.92
N GLU A 201 11.78 7.03 -5.12
CA GLU A 201 12.46 6.78 -6.39
C GLU A 201 13.20 8.02 -6.91
N ASP A 202 13.15 9.12 -6.16
CA ASP A 202 13.69 10.43 -6.57
C ASP A 202 13.15 10.88 -7.94
N ILE A 203 11.87 10.58 -8.19
CA ILE A 203 11.17 10.95 -9.43
C ILE A 203 10.32 12.20 -9.15
N PHE A 204 10.47 13.20 -10.02
CA PHE A 204 9.69 14.43 -10.03
C PHE A 204 9.37 14.79 -11.46
N VAL A 205 8.10 14.63 -11.86
CA VAL A 205 7.69 14.81 -13.27
C VAL A 205 6.57 15.84 -13.39
N PRO A 206 6.58 16.69 -14.43
CA PRO A 206 5.48 17.59 -14.72
C PRO A 206 4.26 16.79 -15.22
N VAL A 207 3.07 17.23 -14.80
CA VAL A 207 1.79 16.67 -15.22
C VAL A 207 0.85 17.79 -15.68
N GLY A 208 -0.29 17.43 -16.26
CA GLY A 208 -1.34 18.38 -16.58
C GLY A 208 -2.10 18.88 -15.35
N ASP A 209 -3.14 19.62 -15.59
CA ASP A 209 -3.98 20.26 -14.56
C ASP A 209 -5.17 19.38 -14.12
N GLU A 210 -5.14 18.09 -14.43
CA GLU A 210 -6.25 17.16 -14.17
C GLU A 210 -6.67 17.14 -12.70
N ILE A 211 -5.68 17.06 -11.78
CA ILE A 211 -5.95 17.04 -10.33
C ILE A 211 -6.41 18.43 -9.85
N HIS A 212 -5.80 19.51 -10.34
CA HIS A 212 -6.19 20.87 -10.04
C HIS A 212 -7.67 21.13 -10.38
N LYS A 213 -8.07 20.76 -11.60
CA LYS A 213 -9.46 20.89 -12.06
C LYS A 213 -10.42 19.99 -11.27
N ALA A 214 -10.03 18.75 -10.97
CA ALA A 214 -10.84 17.83 -10.20
C ALA A 214 -11.13 18.36 -8.80
N LEU A 215 -10.19 19.07 -8.18
CA LEU A 215 -10.36 19.73 -6.89
C LEU A 215 -11.20 21.02 -6.94
N GLY A 216 -11.65 21.43 -8.14
CA GLY A 216 -12.48 22.61 -8.33
C GLY A 216 -11.72 23.93 -8.22
N TYR A 217 -10.40 23.90 -8.35
CA TYR A 217 -9.62 25.14 -8.39
C TYR A 217 -9.74 25.77 -9.78
N THR A 218 -9.78 27.10 -9.79
CA THR A 218 -9.74 27.92 -11.00
C THR A 218 -8.48 28.76 -10.97
N ASP A 219 -7.84 28.90 -12.10
CA ASP A 219 -6.68 29.79 -12.29
C ASP A 219 -7.04 31.27 -12.09
#